data_b892ab27b60c244393338198d60238de
#
_entry.id   b892ab27b60c244393338198d60238de
#
_cell.length_a   1.000
_cell.length_b   1.000
_cell.length_c   1.000
_cell.angle_alpha   90.00
_cell.angle_beta   90.00
_cell.angle_gamma   90.00
#
_symmetry.space_group_name_H-M   'P 1'
#
loop_
_entity.id
_entity.type
_entity.pdbx_description
1 polymer ?
#
loop_
_entity_poly.entity_id
_entity_poly.type
_entity_poly.pdbx_seq_one_letter_code
_entity_poly.pdbx_strand_id
1 'polypeptide(L)'
;TPPSPFSWSRLHGRRILLVDHCDTVRQAMRQELTSHGMTCTVAQSGPEAVELARTAAAAQNPFDLALIELHLSDMDGFETAALLKQDPATAGVHLVILTTVGRRGDGQTARSIGIDAYLTKPLRQTQLLECLCLLLAPDSTAGTPPNAESPPLITRHTLSESQAGPKPRLLLAEDNPVNQKVACKMLEKLGYRVDVAGNGQEAVAAHERARYPLIFMDCQMPEVDGFEATALIRKMEGRSAHTPIVAMTANAMQGDRERCLAAGMD
;
A
#
# COMPACT_ATOMS: atom_id res chain seq x y z
N THR A 1 8.93 -1.87 -15.52
CA THR A 1 7.94 -1.90 -14.44
C THR A 1 7.66 -3.36 -14.14
N PRO A 2 7.86 -3.89 -12.91
CA PRO A 2 7.51 -5.26 -12.60
C PRO A 2 6.01 -5.46 -12.83
N PRO A 3 5.56 -6.65 -13.27
CA PRO A 3 4.15 -6.93 -13.46
C PRO A 3 3.41 -6.77 -12.13
N SER A 4 2.32 -6.02 -12.14
CA SER A 4 1.44 -5.88 -10.97
C SER A 4 0.93 -7.26 -10.56
N PRO A 5 0.95 -7.62 -9.26
CA PRO A 5 0.40 -8.89 -8.77
C PRO A 5 -1.13 -8.97 -8.95
N PHE A 6 -1.76 -7.87 -9.37
CA PHE A 6 -3.20 -7.78 -9.57
C PHE A 6 -3.58 -8.09 -11.02
N SER A 7 -4.54 -8.98 -11.19
CA SER A 7 -5.11 -9.28 -12.51
C SER A 7 -6.16 -8.22 -12.87
N TRP A 8 -5.79 -7.24 -13.69
CA TRP A 8 -6.69 -6.20 -14.21
C TRP A 8 -7.88 -6.78 -14.99
N SER A 9 -7.80 -8.04 -15.43
CA SER A 9 -8.90 -8.74 -16.10
C SER A 9 -10.17 -8.84 -15.25
N ARG A 10 -10.05 -8.74 -13.92
CA ARG A 10 -11.20 -8.73 -13.00
C ARG A 10 -12.07 -7.48 -13.11
N LEU A 11 -11.52 -6.38 -13.61
CA LEU A 11 -12.23 -5.12 -13.79
C LEU A 11 -13.07 -5.11 -15.06
N HIS A 12 -12.75 -5.97 -16.02
CA HIS A 12 -13.42 -6.01 -17.30
C HIS A 12 -14.90 -6.40 -17.16
N GLY A 13 -15.78 -5.60 -17.77
CA GLY A 13 -17.22 -5.80 -17.73
C GLY A 13 -17.90 -5.36 -16.44
N ARG A 14 -17.14 -4.90 -15.41
CA ARG A 14 -17.71 -4.41 -14.16
C ARG A 14 -18.39 -3.07 -14.32
N ARG A 15 -19.49 -2.88 -13.59
CA ARG A 15 -20.30 -1.67 -13.62
C ARG A 15 -20.01 -0.78 -12.43
N ILE A 16 -19.63 0.45 -12.71
CA ILE A 16 -19.25 1.43 -11.68
C ILE A 16 -20.15 2.65 -11.74
N LEU A 17 -20.62 3.07 -10.57
CA LEU A 17 -21.27 4.34 -10.35
C LEU A 17 -20.22 5.33 -9.83
N LEU A 18 -19.95 6.40 -10.56
CA LEU A 18 -19.01 7.47 -10.17
C LEU A 18 -19.78 8.72 -9.76
N VAL A 19 -19.58 9.14 -8.52
CA VAL A 19 -20.27 10.28 -7.92
C VAL A 19 -19.26 11.35 -7.54
N ASP A 20 -19.27 12.47 -8.26
CA ASP A 20 -18.40 13.62 -7.99
C ASP A 20 -19.09 14.89 -8.55
N HIS A 21 -19.06 16.00 -7.83
CA HIS A 21 -19.67 17.25 -8.28
C HIS A 21 -18.86 17.95 -9.39
N CYS A 22 -17.56 17.67 -9.51
CA CYS A 22 -16.67 18.27 -10.48
C CYS A 22 -16.67 17.53 -11.84
N ASP A 23 -17.16 18.18 -12.90
CA ASP A 23 -17.26 17.58 -14.24
C ASP A 23 -15.91 17.11 -14.79
N THR A 24 -14.86 17.91 -14.62
CA THR A 24 -13.51 17.57 -15.10
C THR A 24 -13.00 16.30 -14.42
N VAL A 25 -13.24 16.14 -13.11
CA VAL A 25 -12.85 14.94 -12.36
C VAL A 25 -13.65 13.73 -12.84
N ARG A 26 -14.97 13.88 -13.03
CA ARG A 26 -15.82 12.80 -13.56
C ARG A 26 -15.38 12.33 -14.94
N GLN A 27 -15.09 13.26 -15.85
CA GLN A 27 -14.63 12.92 -17.20
C GLN A 27 -13.28 12.17 -17.18
N ALA A 28 -12.30 12.67 -16.42
CA ALA A 28 -11.00 12.05 -16.31
C ALA A 28 -11.09 10.64 -15.71
N MET A 29 -11.81 10.48 -14.59
CA MET A 29 -11.98 9.18 -13.95
C MET A 29 -12.80 8.20 -14.81
N ARG A 30 -13.85 8.69 -15.49
CA ARG A 30 -14.63 7.87 -16.41
C ARG A 30 -13.76 7.34 -17.54
N GLN A 31 -12.94 8.18 -18.17
CA GLN A 31 -12.02 7.77 -19.23
C GLN A 31 -11.05 6.69 -18.74
N GLU A 32 -10.50 6.89 -17.55
CA GLU A 32 -9.60 5.95 -16.90
C GLU A 32 -10.26 4.60 -16.68
N LEU A 33 -11.41 4.56 -16.00
CA LEU A 33 -12.14 3.34 -15.69
C LEU A 33 -12.57 2.59 -16.96
N THR A 34 -13.03 3.31 -17.99
CA THR A 34 -13.44 2.70 -19.26
C THR A 34 -12.26 2.15 -20.05
N SER A 35 -11.07 2.75 -19.97
CA SER A 35 -9.86 2.22 -20.61
C SER A 35 -9.47 0.83 -20.09
N HIS A 36 -9.89 0.49 -18.86
CA HIS A 36 -9.68 -0.82 -18.24
C HIS A 36 -10.89 -1.78 -18.41
N GLY A 37 -11.79 -1.46 -19.34
CA GLY A 37 -12.93 -2.34 -19.70
C GLY A 37 -14.12 -2.29 -18.76
N MET A 38 -14.20 -1.30 -17.87
CA MET A 38 -15.34 -1.09 -16.98
C MET A 38 -16.42 -0.24 -17.63
N THR A 39 -17.68 -0.45 -17.24
CA THR A 39 -18.80 0.40 -17.63
C THR A 39 -19.07 1.43 -16.54
N CYS A 40 -18.83 2.71 -16.83
CA CYS A 40 -18.95 3.79 -15.87
C CYS A 40 -20.20 4.64 -16.11
N THR A 41 -21.12 4.65 -15.15
CA THR A 41 -22.25 5.60 -15.04
C THR A 41 -21.84 6.71 -14.09
N VAL A 42 -22.20 7.95 -14.42
CA VAL A 42 -21.82 9.14 -13.62
C VAL A 42 -23.03 9.77 -12.96
N ALA A 43 -22.86 10.27 -11.75
CA ALA A 43 -23.81 11.11 -11.02
C ALA A 43 -23.10 12.38 -10.52
N GLN A 44 -23.81 13.50 -10.47
CA GLN A 44 -23.29 14.79 -10.02
C GLN A 44 -23.56 15.04 -8.53
N SER A 45 -24.49 14.28 -7.95
CA SER A 45 -25.03 14.49 -6.62
C SER A 45 -25.34 13.17 -5.92
N GLY A 46 -25.49 13.21 -4.58
CA GLY A 46 -25.86 12.05 -3.78
C GLY A 46 -27.25 11.52 -4.11
N PRO A 47 -28.31 12.35 -4.17
CA PRO A 47 -29.66 11.93 -4.56
C PRO A 47 -29.72 11.28 -5.93
N GLU A 48 -29.04 11.85 -6.93
CA GLU A 48 -28.94 11.26 -8.28
C GLU A 48 -28.29 9.87 -8.26
N ALA A 49 -27.22 9.74 -7.46
CA ALA A 49 -26.52 8.46 -7.30
C ALA A 49 -27.44 7.36 -6.72
N VAL A 50 -28.22 7.68 -5.69
CA VAL A 50 -29.17 6.76 -5.07
C VAL A 50 -30.26 6.36 -6.05
N GLU A 51 -30.81 7.29 -6.82
CA GLU A 51 -31.83 7.01 -7.83
C GLU A 51 -31.31 6.11 -8.97
N LEU A 52 -30.11 6.41 -9.47
CA LEU A 52 -29.45 5.59 -10.50
C LEU A 52 -29.19 4.17 -10.00
N ALA A 53 -28.73 4.02 -8.75
CA ALA A 53 -28.46 2.73 -8.15
C ALA A 53 -29.74 1.88 -8.01
N ARG A 54 -30.84 2.49 -7.54
CA ARG A 54 -32.15 1.84 -7.43
C ARG A 54 -32.71 1.42 -8.80
N THR A 55 -32.61 2.31 -9.77
CA THR A 55 -33.06 2.03 -11.14
C THR A 55 -32.28 0.87 -11.76
N ALA A 56 -30.97 0.84 -11.56
CA ALA A 56 -30.11 -0.24 -12.03
C ALA A 56 -30.46 -1.57 -11.36
N ALA A 57 -30.70 -1.56 -10.05
CA ALA A 57 -31.10 -2.74 -9.30
C ALA A 57 -32.48 -3.27 -9.73
N ALA A 58 -33.45 -2.38 -9.93
CA ALA A 58 -34.79 -2.73 -10.43
C ALA A 58 -34.75 -3.35 -11.84
N ALA A 59 -33.81 -2.91 -12.68
CA ALA A 59 -33.55 -3.46 -14.00
C ALA A 59 -32.75 -4.79 -13.98
N GLN A 60 -32.54 -5.39 -12.81
CA GLN A 60 -31.73 -6.62 -12.62
C GLN A 60 -30.30 -6.48 -13.14
N ASN A 61 -29.76 -5.28 -13.13
CA ASN A 61 -28.43 -4.95 -13.60
C ASN A 61 -27.74 -3.96 -12.64
N PRO A 62 -27.51 -4.35 -11.37
CA PRO A 62 -26.94 -3.49 -10.33
C PRO A 62 -25.51 -3.06 -10.66
N PHE A 63 -25.03 -2.04 -9.97
CA PHE A 63 -23.62 -1.69 -9.97
C PHE A 63 -22.82 -2.66 -9.09
N ASP A 64 -21.60 -3.01 -9.52
CA ASP A 64 -20.65 -3.76 -8.72
C ASP A 64 -19.99 -2.85 -7.67
N LEU A 65 -19.69 -1.62 -8.05
CA LEU A 65 -18.94 -0.64 -7.27
C LEU A 65 -19.55 0.76 -7.37
N ALA A 66 -19.43 1.56 -6.29
CA ALA A 66 -19.69 3.00 -6.32
C ALA A 66 -18.48 3.76 -5.77
N LEU A 67 -17.94 4.68 -6.57
CA LEU A 67 -16.90 5.62 -6.18
C LEU A 67 -17.57 6.95 -5.84
N ILE A 68 -17.49 7.39 -4.59
CA ILE A 68 -18.25 8.52 -4.08
C ILE A 68 -17.30 9.57 -3.50
N GLU A 69 -17.33 10.80 -4.05
CA GLU A 69 -16.64 11.94 -3.43
C GLU A 69 -17.29 12.23 -2.08
N LEU A 70 -16.46 12.44 -1.04
CA LEU A 70 -16.96 12.72 0.29
C LEU A 70 -17.69 14.08 0.36
N HIS A 71 -17.11 15.11 -0.22
CA HIS A 71 -17.64 16.46 -0.19
C HIS A 71 -18.44 16.76 -1.45
N LEU A 72 -19.69 16.33 -1.50
CA LEU A 72 -20.65 16.73 -2.52
C LEU A 72 -21.37 18.02 -2.07
N SER A 73 -22.02 18.71 -3.03
CA SER A 73 -22.60 20.05 -2.77
C SER A 73 -23.94 20.01 -2.02
N ASP A 74 -24.67 18.92 -2.11
CA ASP A 74 -26.07 18.79 -1.67
C ASP A 74 -26.27 17.70 -0.61
N MET A 75 -25.50 16.64 -0.67
CA MET A 75 -25.52 15.52 0.28
C MET A 75 -24.10 15.03 0.49
N ASP A 76 -23.71 14.81 1.73
CA ASP A 76 -22.41 14.25 2.09
C ASP A 76 -22.25 12.83 1.52
N GLY A 77 -21.02 12.48 1.13
CA GLY A 77 -20.70 11.14 0.61
C GLY A 77 -20.97 10.02 1.61
N PHE A 78 -20.84 10.25 2.92
CA PHE A 78 -21.23 9.30 3.96
C PHE A 78 -22.75 9.11 4.04
N GLU A 79 -23.53 10.17 3.89
CA GLU A 79 -24.99 10.08 3.83
C GLU A 79 -25.43 9.31 2.59
N THR A 80 -24.84 9.59 1.43
CA THR A 80 -25.09 8.86 0.19
C THR A 80 -24.78 7.36 0.36
N ALA A 81 -23.63 7.04 0.94
CA ALA A 81 -23.21 5.67 1.21
C ALA A 81 -24.16 4.95 2.17
N ALA A 82 -24.60 5.65 3.24
CA ALA A 82 -25.55 5.09 4.21
C ALA A 82 -26.90 4.75 3.56
N LEU A 83 -27.42 5.62 2.69
CA LEU A 83 -28.66 5.36 1.95
C LEU A 83 -28.54 4.15 1.02
N LEU A 84 -27.40 4.00 0.34
CA LEU A 84 -27.15 2.85 -0.53
C LEU A 84 -27.03 1.53 0.26
N LYS A 85 -26.44 1.54 1.45
CA LYS A 85 -26.31 0.34 2.31
C LYS A 85 -27.61 -0.01 3.04
N GLN A 86 -28.45 0.97 3.36
CA GLN A 86 -29.75 0.74 4.02
C GLN A 86 -30.80 0.14 3.10
N ASP A 87 -30.69 0.35 1.79
CA ASP A 87 -31.64 -0.18 0.81
C ASP A 87 -31.20 -1.61 0.40
N PRO A 88 -32.01 -2.63 0.68
CA PRO A 88 -31.67 -4.03 0.33
C PRO A 88 -31.37 -4.25 -1.15
N ALA A 89 -31.95 -3.44 -2.05
CA ALA A 89 -31.74 -3.55 -3.49
C ALA A 89 -30.33 -3.08 -3.92
N THR A 90 -29.69 -2.20 -3.14
CA THR A 90 -28.39 -1.61 -3.45
C THR A 90 -27.31 -1.95 -2.42
N ALA A 91 -27.65 -2.61 -1.31
CA ALA A 91 -26.72 -2.93 -0.22
C ALA A 91 -25.52 -3.78 -0.65
N GLY A 92 -25.66 -4.57 -1.72
CA GLY A 92 -24.58 -5.40 -2.28
C GLY A 92 -23.52 -4.64 -3.06
N VAL A 93 -23.69 -3.35 -3.31
CA VAL A 93 -22.72 -2.51 -4.03
C VAL A 93 -21.51 -2.25 -3.11
N HIS A 94 -20.30 -2.49 -3.63
CA HIS A 94 -19.07 -2.10 -2.90
C HIS A 94 -18.89 -0.60 -2.93
N LEU A 95 -18.69 0.02 -1.76
CA LEU A 95 -18.61 1.46 -1.61
C LEU A 95 -17.16 1.92 -1.35
N VAL A 96 -16.70 2.85 -2.18
CA VAL A 96 -15.38 3.49 -2.06
C VAL A 96 -15.57 4.99 -1.89
N ILE A 97 -15.17 5.52 -0.76
CA ILE A 97 -15.15 6.97 -0.52
C ILE A 97 -13.83 7.57 -1.01
N LEU A 98 -13.92 8.66 -1.76
CA LEU A 98 -12.82 9.47 -2.21
C LEU A 98 -12.88 10.82 -1.50
N THR A 99 -11.74 11.34 -1.00
CA THR A 99 -11.70 12.65 -0.34
C THR A 99 -10.39 13.38 -0.59
N THR A 100 -10.42 14.69 -0.60
CA THR A 100 -9.20 15.54 -0.65
C THR A 100 -8.56 15.71 0.73
N VAL A 101 -9.38 15.67 1.80
CA VAL A 101 -8.94 15.88 3.18
C VAL A 101 -9.56 14.83 4.08
N GLY A 102 -8.71 13.93 4.59
CA GLY A 102 -9.15 12.96 5.60
C GLY A 102 -9.14 13.57 7.00
N ARG A 103 -10.21 13.38 7.76
CA ARG A 103 -10.32 13.83 9.15
C ARG A 103 -10.13 12.66 10.12
N ARG A 104 -9.66 12.98 11.34
CA ARG A 104 -9.65 11.97 12.42
C ARG A 104 -11.09 11.54 12.72
N GLY A 105 -11.34 10.22 12.65
CA GLY A 105 -12.69 9.66 12.87
C GLY A 105 -13.39 9.17 11.60
N ASP A 106 -13.05 9.70 10.41
CA ASP A 106 -13.66 9.29 9.14
C ASP A 106 -13.60 7.79 8.89
N GLY A 107 -12.47 7.15 9.24
CA GLY A 107 -12.31 5.70 9.12
C GLY A 107 -13.25 4.90 10.03
N GLN A 108 -13.61 5.43 11.21
CA GLN A 108 -14.58 4.80 12.10
C GLN A 108 -16.00 4.96 11.56
N THR A 109 -16.34 6.17 11.09
CA THR A 109 -17.61 6.45 10.41
C THR A 109 -17.79 5.57 9.17
N ALA A 110 -16.75 5.47 8.33
CA ALA A 110 -16.78 4.62 7.15
C ALA A 110 -17.08 3.15 7.51
N ARG A 111 -16.44 2.62 8.55
CA ARG A 111 -16.69 1.25 9.03
C ARG A 111 -18.12 1.06 9.55
N SER A 112 -18.65 2.01 10.33
CA SER A 112 -20.01 1.91 10.89
C SER A 112 -21.10 1.93 9.81
N ILE A 113 -20.86 2.58 8.67
CA ILE A 113 -21.75 2.60 7.52
C ILE A 113 -21.63 1.33 6.66
N GLY A 114 -20.52 0.61 6.75
CA GLY A 114 -20.25 -0.54 5.88
C GLY A 114 -19.58 -0.14 4.55
N ILE A 115 -18.77 0.93 4.57
CA ILE A 115 -17.94 1.35 3.43
C ILE A 115 -16.74 0.41 3.33
N ASP A 116 -16.46 -0.07 2.14
CA ASP A 116 -15.43 -1.07 1.88
C ASP A 116 -14.04 -0.43 1.74
N ALA A 117 -13.94 0.78 1.18
CA ALA A 117 -12.68 1.49 1.04
C ALA A 117 -12.79 3.01 1.24
N TYR A 118 -11.72 3.61 1.80
CA TYR A 118 -11.60 5.04 2.03
C TYR A 118 -10.24 5.53 1.53
N LEU A 119 -10.23 6.34 0.46
CA LEU A 119 -9.02 6.76 -0.24
C LEU A 119 -8.90 8.28 -0.29
N THR A 120 -7.68 8.79 -0.04
CA THR A 120 -7.40 10.24 -0.10
C THR A 120 -6.80 10.64 -1.44
N LYS A 121 -7.35 11.68 -2.08
CA LYS A 121 -6.78 12.35 -3.26
C LYS A 121 -5.49 13.14 -2.88
N PRO A 122 -4.47 13.26 -3.73
CA PRO A 122 -4.39 12.71 -5.08
C PRO A 122 -4.14 11.19 -5.09
N LEU A 123 -4.91 10.48 -5.89
CA LEU A 123 -4.78 9.03 -6.08
C LEU A 123 -3.86 8.76 -7.27
N ARG A 124 -2.92 7.85 -7.09
CA ARG A 124 -2.24 7.25 -8.24
C ARG A 124 -3.21 6.28 -8.92
N GLN A 125 -3.21 6.29 -10.23
CA GLN A 125 -4.01 5.40 -11.07
C GLN A 125 -3.92 3.94 -10.63
N THR A 126 -2.71 3.44 -10.41
CA THR A 126 -2.46 2.08 -9.94
C THR A 126 -3.13 1.78 -8.59
N GLN A 127 -3.13 2.73 -7.65
CA GLN A 127 -3.73 2.55 -6.32
C GLN A 127 -5.25 2.41 -6.39
N LEU A 128 -5.91 3.19 -7.25
CA LEU A 128 -7.35 3.06 -7.45
C LEU A 128 -7.68 1.67 -8.03
N LEU A 129 -7.03 1.28 -9.13
CA LEU A 129 -7.28 0.02 -9.79
C LEU A 129 -7.01 -1.19 -8.90
N GLU A 130 -5.96 -1.15 -8.09
CA GLU A 130 -5.63 -2.17 -7.10
C GLU A 130 -6.72 -2.29 -6.03
N CYS A 131 -7.21 -1.16 -5.51
CA CYS A 131 -8.33 -1.15 -4.57
C CYS A 131 -9.55 -1.83 -5.18
N LEU A 132 -9.92 -1.48 -6.42
CA LEU A 132 -11.05 -2.07 -7.11
C LEU A 132 -10.87 -3.57 -7.36
N CYS A 133 -9.66 -4.01 -7.73
CA CYS A 133 -9.33 -5.43 -7.88
C CYS A 133 -9.46 -6.22 -6.58
N LEU A 134 -9.07 -5.63 -5.45
CA LEU A 134 -9.21 -6.26 -4.13
C LEU A 134 -10.69 -6.43 -3.74
N LEU A 135 -11.50 -5.39 -3.95
CA LEU A 135 -12.93 -5.43 -3.63
C LEU A 135 -13.71 -6.46 -4.49
N LEU A 136 -13.27 -6.66 -5.72
CA LEU A 136 -13.89 -7.61 -6.68
C LEU A 136 -13.24 -9.00 -6.63
N ALA A 137 -12.31 -9.25 -5.69
CA ALA A 137 -11.76 -10.59 -5.53
C ALA A 137 -12.87 -11.53 -5.00
N PRO A 138 -13.02 -12.74 -5.57
CA PRO A 138 -13.89 -13.74 -4.95
C PRO A 138 -13.37 -13.99 -3.54
N ASP A 139 -14.26 -14.03 -2.56
CA ASP A 139 -13.96 -14.24 -1.15
C ASP A 139 -12.97 -15.39 -0.98
N SER A 140 -11.74 -15.03 -0.65
CA SER A 140 -10.77 -15.97 -0.14
C SER A 140 -11.12 -16.22 1.33
N THR A 141 -12.23 -16.88 1.59
CA THR A 141 -12.67 -17.35 2.91
C THR A 141 -11.87 -18.57 3.39
N ALA A 142 -10.62 -18.68 2.96
CA ALA A 142 -9.69 -19.68 3.47
C ALA A 142 -8.67 -18.99 4.40
N GLY A 143 -9.05 -18.78 5.67
CA GLY A 143 -8.09 -18.40 6.70
C GLY A 143 -8.47 -17.26 7.64
N THR A 144 -9.68 -16.72 7.61
CA THR A 144 -10.11 -15.77 8.63
C THR A 144 -10.61 -16.53 9.88
N PRO A 145 -10.08 -16.28 11.07
CA PRO A 145 -10.61 -16.89 12.29
C PRO A 145 -12.06 -16.46 12.51
N PRO A 146 -12.94 -17.32 13.11
CA PRO A 146 -14.38 -17.12 13.20
C PRO A 146 -14.85 -15.99 14.13
N ASN A 147 -14.02 -14.98 14.38
CA ASN A 147 -14.30 -13.87 15.32
C ASN A 147 -13.96 -12.47 14.75
N ALA A 148 -13.89 -12.29 13.44
CA ALA A 148 -13.69 -10.97 12.85
C ALA A 148 -15.05 -10.34 12.48
N GLU A 149 -15.55 -9.47 13.36
CA GLU A 149 -16.65 -8.54 13.09
C GLU A 149 -16.20 -7.59 11.96
N SER A 150 -16.79 -7.73 10.77
CA SER A 150 -16.64 -6.91 9.56
C SER A 150 -15.27 -6.98 8.84
N PRO A 151 -15.25 -7.07 7.50
CA PRO A 151 -14.01 -7.03 6.72
C PRO A 151 -13.24 -5.72 6.97
N PRO A 152 -11.91 -5.73 6.97
CA PRO A 152 -11.11 -4.55 7.25
C PRO A 152 -11.29 -3.49 6.14
N LEU A 153 -11.57 -2.24 6.54
CA LEU A 153 -11.66 -1.10 5.64
C LEU A 153 -10.36 -0.94 4.83
N ILE A 154 -10.47 -0.98 3.51
CA ILE A 154 -9.32 -0.73 2.63
C ILE A 154 -8.98 0.76 2.66
N THR A 155 -7.75 1.07 3.06
CA THR A 155 -7.22 2.42 3.09
C THR A 155 -5.95 2.50 2.25
N ARG A 156 -5.44 3.71 1.99
CA ARG A 156 -4.14 3.88 1.33
C ARG A 156 -3.01 3.10 2.03
N HIS A 157 -3.11 2.93 3.35
CA HIS A 157 -2.14 2.17 4.15
C HIS A 157 -2.24 0.67 3.87
N THR A 158 -3.45 0.12 3.86
CA THR A 158 -3.67 -1.30 3.57
C THR A 158 -3.34 -1.66 2.13
N LEU A 159 -3.55 -0.74 1.16
CA LEU A 159 -3.11 -0.92 -0.23
C LEU A 159 -1.58 -1.00 -0.34
N SER A 160 -0.86 -0.16 0.40
CA SER A 160 0.61 -0.23 0.45
C SER A 160 1.10 -1.52 1.09
N GLU A 161 0.36 -2.08 2.04
CA GLU A 161 0.65 -3.36 2.69
C GLU A 161 0.30 -4.57 1.81
N SER A 162 -0.74 -4.48 0.98
CA SER A 162 -1.15 -5.56 0.06
C SER A 162 -0.21 -5.70 -1.15
N GLN A 163 0.49 -4.63 -1.54
CA GLN A 163 1.55 -4.67 -2.55
C GLN A 163 2.84 -5.31 -2.02
N ALA A 164 2.99 -5.38 -0.71
CA ALA A 164 4.07 -6.09 -0.10
C ALA A 164 3.74 -7.59 -0.11
N GLY A 165 4.18 -8.29 -1.15
CA GLY A 165 4.62 -9.67 -0.97
C GLY A 165 5.49 -9.76 0.31
N PRO A 166 5.99 -10.92 0.76
CA PRO A 166 6.73 -11.00 2.02
C PRO A 166 7.74 -9.86 2.06
N LYS A 167 7.51 -8.89 2.97
CA LYS A 167 8.29 -7.64 3.06
C LYS A 167 9.77 -8.00 2.99
N PRO A 168 10.55 -7.47 2.03
CA PRO A 168 11.95 -7.81 1.92
C PRO A 168 12.65 -7.54 3.26
N ARG A 169 13.43 -8.51 3.70
CA ARG A 169 14.10 -8.48 4.99
C ARG A 169 15.48 -7.90 4.80
N LEU A 170 15.74 -6.73 5.35
CA LEU A 170 17.03 -6.02 5.30
C LEU A 170 17.81 -6.27 6.58
N LEU A 171 19.14 -6.20 6.51
CA LEU A 171 20.01 -6.20 7.68
C LEU A 171 20.49 -4.77 7.94
N LEU A 172 20.42 -4.33 9.18
CA LEU A 172 20.96 -3.06 9.67
C LEU A 172 22.01 -3.37 10.75
N ALA A 173 23.25 -3.06 10.45
CA ALA A 173 24.36 -3.14 11.40
C ALA A 173 24.67 -1.73 11.90
N GLU A 174 24.40 -1.48 13.17
CA GLU A 174 24.53 -0.17 13.84
C GLU A 174 24.66 -0.44 15.35
N ASP A 175 25.62 0.15 16.01
CA ASP A 175 25.86 -0.08 17.44
C ASP A 175 25.03 0.81 18.36
N ASN A 176 24.62 2.00 17.87
CA ASN A 176 23.86 2.94 18.67
C ASN A 176 22.36 2.64 18.67
N PRO A 177 21.73 2.34 19.82
CA PRO A 177 20.32 1.97 19.89
C PRO A 177 19.35 3.10 19.47
N VAL A 178 19.78 4.35 19.51
CA VAL A 178 18.98 5.49 19.05
C VAL A 178 18.94 5.50 17.51
N ASN A 179 20.12 5.34 16.87
CA ASN A 179 20.26 5.25 15.42
C ASN A 179 19.50 4.02 14.88
N GLN A 180 19.64 2.86 15.53
CA GLN A 180 18.87 1.66 15.21
C GLN A 180 17.37 1.95 15.13
N LYS A 181 16.80 2.58 16.17
CA LYS A 181 15.37 2.91 16.23
C LYS A 181 14.93 3.86 15.12
N VAL A 182 15.76 4.84 14.78
CA VAL A 182 15.46 5.82 13.73
C VAL A 182 15.48 5.13 12.36
N ALA A 183 16.55 4.39 12.05
CA ALA A 183 16.71 3.68 10.79
C ALA A 183 15.64 2.61 10.60
N CYS A 184 15.36 1.79 11.64
CA CYS A 184 14.28 0.81 11.59
C CYS A 184 12.93 1.46 11.26
N LYS A 185 12.54 2.54 11.95
CA LYS A 185 11.27 3.23 11.68
C LYS A 185 11.20 3.80 10.26
N MET A 186 12.32 4.29 9.71
CA MET A 186 12.38 4.78 8.34
C MET A 186 12.18 3.64 7.34
N LEU A 187 12.91 2.54 7.50
CA LEU A 187 12.83 1.37 6.62
C LEU A 187 11.48 0.65 6.71
N GLU A 188 10.92 0.53 7.92
CA GLU A 188 9.58 -0.03 8.13
C GLU A 188 8.48 0.81 7.45
N LYS A 189 8.59 2.15 7.49
CA LYS A 189 7.69 3.06 6.75
C LYS A 189 7.80 2.88 5.23
N LEU A 190 8.96 2.46 4.74
CA LEU A 190 9.18 2.15 3.32
C LEU A 190 8.72 0.73 2.96
N GLY A 191 8.22 -0.04 3.92
CA GLY A 191 7.67 -1.37 3.67
C GLY A 191 8.66 -2.52 3.82
N TYR A 192 9.81 -2.31 4.44
CA TYR A 192 10.79 -3.36 4.71
C TYR A 192 10.63 -3.97 6.11
N ARG A 193 11.10 -5.21 6.29
CA ARG A 193 11.42 -5.76 7.60
C ARG A 193 12.89 -5.54 7.87
N VAL A 194 13.27 -5.25 9.11
CA VAL A 194 14.65 -4.97 9.48
C VAL A 194 15.09 -5.90 10.58
N ASP A 195 16.16 -6.65 10.33
CA ASP A 195 16.92 -7.32 11.37
C ASP A 195 18.05 -6.39 11.81
N VAL A 196 18.32 -6.31 13.10
CA VAL A 196 19.33 -5.43 13.65
C VAL A 196 20.49 -6.27 14.18
N ALA A 197 21.70 -5.86 13.83
CA ALA A 197 22.96 -6.32 14.41
C ALA A 197 23.61 -5.16 15.16
N GLY A 198 24.03 -5.37 16.40
CA GLY A 198 24.61 -4.35 17.25
C GLY A 198 26.12 -4.13 17.04
N ASN A 199 26.76 -4.95 16.21
CA ASN A 199 28.17 -4.87 15.85
C ASN A 199 28.45 -5.64 14.57
N GLY A 200 29.69 -5.52 14.05
CA GLY A 200 30.09 -6.21 12.81
C GLY A 200 30.08 -7.73 12.90
N GLN A 201 30.39 -8.31 14.06
CA GLN A 201 30.37 -9.75 14.26
C GLN A 201 28.96 -10.32 14.19
N GLU A 202 27.98 -9.63 14.79
CA GLU A 202 26.59 -9.99 14.68
C GLU A 202 26.07 -9.87 13.25
N ALA A 203 26.52 -8.84 12.50
CA ALA A 203 26.16 -8.65 11.11
C ALA A 203 26.66 -9.81 10.23
N VAL A 204 27.90 -10.26 10.40
CA VAL A 204 28.45 -11.43 9.71
C VAL A 204 27.66 -12.67 10.06
N ALA A 205 27.40 -12.93 11.34
CA ALA A 205 26.63 -14.07 11.79
C ALA A 205 25.16 -14.05 11.29
N ALA A 206 24.55 -12.89 11.18
CA ALA A 206 23.21 -12.74 10.59
C ALA A 206 23.21 -13.07 9.11
N HIS A 207 24.21 -12.58 8.35
CA HIS A 207 24.35 -12.87 6.92
C HIS A 207 24.60 -14.36 6.65
N GLU A 208 25.31 -15.06 7.52
CA GLU A 208 25.52 -16.49 7.42
C GLU A 208 24.24 -17.31 7.59
N ARG A 209 23.35 -16.88 8.50
CA ARG A 209 22.08 -17.56 8.79
C ARG A 209 20.98 -17.30 7.78
N ALA A 210 20.98 -16.12 7.15
CA ALA A 210 19.90 -15.68 6.25
C ALA A 210 20.46 -14.86 5.08
N ARG A 211 19.79 -14.95 3.92
CA ARG A 211 20.11 -14.07 2.79
C ARG A 211 19.33 -12.76 2.90
N TYR A 212 20.06 -11.66 2.78
CA TYR A 212 19.48 -10.31 2.73
C TYR A 212 19.63 -9.71 1.34
N PRO A 213 18.59 -9.07 0.79
CA PRO A 213 18.69 -8.34 -0.48
C PRO A 213 19.55 -7.09 -0.38
N LEU A 214 19.77 -6.56 0.85
CA LEU A 214 20.58 -5.38 1.12
C LEU A 214 20.98 -5.36 2.60
N ILE A 215 22.21 -4.88 2.86
CA ILE A 215 22.74 -4.63 4.21
C ILE A 215 23.07 -3.15 4.33
N PHE A 216 22.55 -2.48 5.36
CA PHE A 216 23.05 -1.19 5.81
C PHE A 216 24.11 -1.44 6.87
N MET A 217 25.31 -0.90 6.67
CA MET A 217 26.48 -1.16 7.52
C MET A 217 27.08 0.13 8.04
N ASP A 218 27.01 0.36 9.35
CA ASP A 218 27.78 1.43 9.96
C ASP A 218 29.28 1.13 9.82
N CYS A 219 30.03 2.14 9.36
CA CYS A 219 31.48 2.04 9.22
C CYS A 219 32.22 1.94 10.55
N GLN A 220 31.65 2.51 11.63
CA GLN A 220 32.30 2.62 12.94
C GLN A 220 31.49 1.89 14.01
N MET A 221 31.86 0.66 14.30
CA MET A 221 31.26 -0.15 15.36
C MET A 221 32.36 -0.74 16.25
N PRO A 222 32.06 -1.03 17.52
CA PRO A 222 33.02 -1.67 18.43
C PRO A 222 33.28 -3.14 18.03
N GLU A 223 34.41 -3.67 18.46
CA GLU A 223 34.89 -5.05 18.24
C GLU A 223 35.25 -5.35 16.80
N VAL A 224 34.29 -5.43 15.90
CA VAL A 224 34.46 -5.62 14.45
C VAL A 224 33.79 -4.42 13.77
N ASP A 225 34.56 -3.59 13.11
CA ASP A 225 34.06 -2.43 12.37
C ASP A 225 33.35 -2.82 11.06
N GLY A 226 32.65 -1.88 10.43
CA GLY A 226 31.90 -2.17 9.20
C GLY A 226 32.77 -2.54 8.01
N PHE A 227 34.01 -2.07 7.95
CA PHE A 227 34.95 -2.42 6.89
C PHE A 227 35.42 -3.87 7.03
N GLU A 228 35.78 -4.28 8.24
CA GLU A 228 36.18 -5.64 8.55
C GLU A 228 35.03 -6.62 8.36
N ALA A 229 33.83 -6.28 8.86
CA ALA A 229 32.62 -7.06 8.66
C ALA A 229 32.30 -7.26 7.16
N THR A 230 32.42 -6.20 6.37
CA THR A 230 32.23 -6.27 4.91
C THR A 230 33.22 -7.22 4.25
N ALA A 231 34.50 -7.10 4.59
CA ALA A 231 35.54 -7.99 4.04
C ALA A 231 35.29 -9.47 4.38
N LEU A 232 34.79 -9.76 5.60
CA LEU A 232 34.41 -11.11 6.01
C LEU A 232 33.21 -11.62 5.21
N ILE A 233 32.17 -10.80 5.03
CA ILE A 233 31.00 -11.14 4.21
C ILE A 233 31.42 -11.44 2.75
N ARG A 234 32.24 -10.60 2.14
CA ARG A 234 32.74 -10.79 0.78
C ARG A 234 33.54 -12.09 0.63
N LYS A 235 34.34 -12.42 1.64
CA LYS A 235 35.08 -13.69 1.67
C LYS A 235 34.14 -14.90 1.73
N MET A 236 33.03 -14.81 2.47
CA MET A 236 32.03 -15.88 2.57
C MET A 236 31.21 -16.03 1.28
N GLU A 237 30.88 -14.93 0.61
CA GLU A 237 30.09 -14.92 -0.64
C GLU A 237 30.87 -15.55 -1.81
N GLY A 238 32.16 -15.42 -1.83
CA GLY A 238 33.04 -15.91 -2.91
C GLY A 238 32.69 -15.25 -4.25
N ARG A 239 32.61 -16.06 -5.34
CA ARG A 239 32.30 -15.59 -6.70
C ARG A 239 30.82 -15.78 -7.09
N SER A 240 30.01 -16.40 -6.26
CA SER A 240 28.66 -16.86 -6.61
C SER A 240 27.53 -16.01 -6.07
N ALA A 241 27.82 -15.11 -5.14
CA ALA A 241 26.85 -14.19 -4.54
C ALA A 241 27.47 -12.82 -4.33
N HIS A 242 26.65 -11.78 -4.38
CA HIS A 242 27.05 -10.41 -4.05
C HIS A 242 25.85 -9.70 -3.42
N THR A 243 25.85 -9.63 -2.10
CA THR A 243 24.82 -8.87 -1.37
C THR A 243 25.19 -7.40 -1.38
N PRO A 244 24.35 -6.49 -1.86
CA PRO A 244 24.61 -5.07 -1.77
C PRO A 244 24.82 -4.63 -0.31
N ILE A 245 25.94 -3.93 -0.04
CA ILE A 245 26.27 -3.40 1.29
C ILE A 245 26.45 -1.88 1.18
N VAL A 246 25.51 -1.15 1.77
CA VAL A 246 25.49 0.31 1.78
C VAL A 246 26.12 0.82 3.07
N ALA A 247 27.19 1.60 2.94
CA ALA A 247 27.85 2.24 4.07
C ALA A 247 26.92 3.27 4.74
N MET A 248 26.87 3.24 6.06
CA MET A 248 26.38 4.35 6.87
C MET A 248 27.57 5.02 7.56
N THR A 249 27.73 6.32 7.37
CA THR A 249 28.84 7.08 7.93
C THR A 249 28.38 8.45 8.40
N ALA A 250 28.88 8.86 9.54
CA ALA A 250 28.68 10.23 10.04
C ALA A 250 29.54 11.27 9.29
N ASN A 251 30.61 10.84 8.62
CA ASN A 251 31.53 11.70 7.86
C ASN A 251 31.47 11.33 6.36
N ALA A 252 30.98 12.26 5.54
CA ALA A 252 31.02 12.14 4.08
C ALA A 252 32.26 12.80 3.46
N MET A 253 33.46 12.58 4.04
CA MET A 253 34.67 13.12 3.46
C MET A 253 35.19 12.28 2.29
N GLN A 254 35.92 12.92 1.38
CA GLN A 254 36.37 12.36 0.11
C GLN A 254 37.19 11.06 0.23
N GLY A 255 37.85 10.80 1.37
CA GLY A 255 38.59 9.57 1.63
C GLY A 255 37.74 8.39 2.15
N ASP A 256 36.55 8.64 2.72
CA ASP A 256 35.74 7.57 3.31
C ASP A 256 35.06 6.72 2.23
N ARG A 257 34.65 7.33 1.12
CA ARG A 257 34.10 6.61 -0.01
C ARG A 257 35.11 5.60 -0.60
N GLU A 258 36.37 6.02 -0.74
CA GLU A 258 37.42 5.14 -1.27
C GLU A 258 37.69 3.95 -0.33
N ARG A 259 37.64 4.18 0.98
CA ARG A 259 37.77 3.11 1.98
C ARG A 259 36.59 2.14 1.95
N CYS A 260 35.36 2.65 1.83
CA CYS A 260 34.16 1.79 1.70
C CYS A 260 34.26 0.90 0.47
N LEU A 261 34.60 1.46 -0.68
CA LEU A 261 34.77 0.70 -1.92
C LEU A 261 35.92 -0.32 -1.84
N ALA A 262 37.07 0.07 -1.23
CA ALA A 262 38.21 -0.82 -1.04
C ALA A 262 37.87 -2.02 -0.11
N ALA A 263 36.99 -1.82 0.87
CA ALA A 263 36.49 -2.90 1.72
C ALA A 263 35.47 -3.81 1.00
N GLY A 264 34.95 -3.39 -0.15
CA GLY A 264 33.96 -4.12 -0.95
C GLY A 264 32.51 -3.71 -0.71
N MET A 265 32.26 -2.52 -0.13
CA MET A 265 30.92 -1.90 -0.09
C MET A 265 30.55 -1.34 -1.48
N ASP A 266 29.24 -1.07 -1.70
CA ASP A 266 28.68 -0.67 -3.00
C ASP A 266 28.39 0.83 -3.11
#